data_d74dbd9b974d519d568e39f12742909c
#
_entry.id   d74dbd9b974d519d568e39f12742909c
#
_cell.length_a   1.000
_cell.length_b   1.000
_cell.length_c   1.000
_cell.angle_alpha   90.00
_cell.angle_beta   90.00
_cell.angle_gamma   90.00
#
_symmetry.space_group_name_H-M   'P 1'
#
loop_
_entity.id
_entity.type
_entity.pdbx_description
1 polymer ?
#
loop_
_entity_poly.entity_id
_entity_poly.type
_entity_poly.pdbx_seq_one_letter_code
_entity_poly.pdbx_strand_id
1 'polypeptide(L)'
;MDSANIVPLVNQIMIDEFEVEPDAIHIEALLGDDLGLDSLDGVDLVVALEKTFKCRIPEEEARGIRTMRDIYERVSHGLQKA
;
A
#
# COMPACT_ATOMS: atom_id res chain seq x y z
N MET A 1 -6.64 -7.57 13.38
CA MET A 1 -5.37 -6.80 13.33
C MET A 1 -5.70 -5.34 13.48
N ASP A 2 -5.03 -4.64 14.36
CA ASP A 2 -5.33 -3.23 14.52
C ASP A 2 -4.46 -2.38 13.58
N SER A 3 -4.85 -1.10 13.45
CA SER A 3 -4.21 -0.22 12.49
C SER A 3 -2.75 0.09 12.82
N ALA A 4 -2.32 -0.14 14.06
CA ALA A 4 -0.92 0.09 14.43
C ALA A 4 0.03 -0.85 13.71
N ASN A 5 -0.44 -2.01 13.24
CA ASN A 5 0.39 -2.98 12.54
C ASN A 5 0.39 -2.77 11.02
N ILE A 6 -0.55 -1.99 10.51
CA ILE A 6 -0.68 -1.79 9.07
C ILE A 6 0.49 -1.00 8.50
N VAL A 7 0.83 0.11 9.14
CA VAL A 7 1.87 1.00 8.63
C VAL A 7 3.23 0.29 8.51
N PRO A 8 3.74 -0.36 9.56
CA PRO A 8 5.04 -1.01 9.42
C PRO A 8 5.03 -2.16 8.40
N LEU A 9 3.93 -2.91 8.30
CA LEU A 9 3.85 -3.99 7.33
C LEU A 9 3.80 -3.49 5.90
N VAL A 10 3.02 -2.43 5.65
CA VAL A 10 2.98 -1.82 4.32
C VAL A 10 4.36 -1.27 3.95
N ASN A 11 4.98 -0.55 4.87
CA ASN A 11 6.30 0.02 4.61
C ASN A 11 7.32 -1.07 4.30
N GLN A 12 7.25 -2.20 5.00
CA GLN A 12 8.16 -3.31 4.75
C GLN A 12 7.97 -3.88 3.35
N ILE A 13 6.73 -3.98 2.89
CA ILE A 13 6.44 -4.42 1.53
C ILE A 13 7.06 -3.48 0.51
N MET A 14 6.92 -2.18 0.74
CA MET A 14 7.48 -1.19 -0.17
C MET A 14 9.00 -1.31 -0.27
N ILE A 15 9.65 -1.53 0.86
CA ILE A 15 11.10 -1.64 0.91
C ILE A 15 11.57 -2.96 0.28
N ASP A 16 10.95 -4.07 0.67
CA ASP A 16 11.40 -5.40 0.25
C ASP A 16 11.06 -5.73 -1.19
N GLU A 17 9.89 -5.37 -1.66
CA GLU A 17 9.44 -5.78 -2.99
C GLU A 17 9.64 -4.73 -4.06
N PHE A 18 9.64 -3.46 -3.68
CA PHE A 18 9.75 -2.37 -4.66
C PHE A 18 11.02 -1.56 -4.48
N GLU A 19 11.87 -1.95 -3.53
CA GLU A 19 13.15 -1.30 -3.29
C GLU A 19 13.03 0.21 -3.04
N VAL A 20 11.93 0.61 -2.40
CA VAL A 20 11.72 1.99 -2.05
C VAL A 20 12.64 2.38 -0.90
N GLU A 21 13.22 3.57 -1.00
CA GLU A 21 14.07 4.08 0.07
C GLU A 21 13.22 4.36 1.31
N PRO A 22 13.63 3.84 2.48
CA PRO A 22 12.86 4.10 3.71
C PRO A 22 12.64 5.58 3.98
N ASP A 23 13.62 6.42 3.67
CA ASP A 23 13.52 7.85 3.91
C ASP A 23 12.49 8.54 3.02
N ALA A 24 12.12 7.91 1.92
CA ALA A 24 11.11 8.46 1.02
C ALA A 24 9.68 8.13 1.45
N ILE A 25 9.52 7.21 2.39
CA ILE A 25 8.19 6.77 2.82
C ILE A 25 7.65 7.71 3.89
N HIS A 26 6.59 8.44 3.54
CA HIS A 26 5.84 9.24 4.48
C HIS A 26 4.39 9.28 4.04
N ILE A 27 3.51 9.70 4.93
CA ILE A 27 2.07 9.54 4.71
C ILE A 27 1.56 10.24 3.45
N GLU A 28 2.19 11.32 3.04
CA GLU A 28 1.77 12.05 1.85
C GLU A 28 2.62 11.74 0.62
N ALA A 29 3.51 10.75 0.71
CA ALA A 29 4.36 10.39 -0.43
C ALA A 29 3.49 9.89 -1.59
N LEU A 30 3.75 10.42 -2.77
CA LEU A 30 3.07 9.98 -3.98
C LEU A 30 3.77 8.74 -4.53
N LEU A 31 3.00 7.69 -4.80
CA LEU A 31 3.57 6.43 -5.23
C LEU A 31 4.34 6.56 -6.54
N GLY A 32 3.78 7.31 -7.49
CA GLY A 32 4.43 7.52 -8.77
C GLY A 32 5.54 8.55 -8.71
N ASP A 33 5.23 9.75 -8.26
CA ASP A 33 6.17 10.88 -8.32
C ASP A 33 7.27 10.80 -7.28
N ASP A 34 6.95 10.37 -6.07
CA ASP A 34 7.92 10.35 -4.98
C ASP A 34 8.64 9.00 -4.84
N LEU A 35 7.94 7.91 -5.11
CA LEU A 35 8.48 6.56 -4.93
C LEU A 35 8.87 5.87 -6.24
N GLY A 36 8.52 6.46 -7.37
CA GLY A 36 8.92 5.95 -8.67
C GLY A 36 8.20 4.70 -9.13
N LEU A 37 7.01 4.43 -8.61
CA LEU A 37 6.23 3.27 -9.00
C LEU A 37 5.41 3.57 -10.25
N ASP A 38 5.38 2.63 -11.20
CA ASP A 38 4.55 2.76 -12.38
C ASP A 38 3.26 1.95 -12.21
N SER A 39 2.45 1.87 -13.28
CA SER A 39 1.17 1.18 -13.20
C SER A 39 1.31 -0.32 -12.97
N LEU A 40 2.37 -0.93 -13.48
CA LEU A 40 2.64 -2.35 -13.24
C LEU A 40 3.01 -2.58 -11.79
N ASP A 41 3.82 -1.69 -11.23
CA ASP A 41 4.17 -1.77 -9.81
C ASP A 41 2.93 -1.62 -8.95
N GLY A 42 1.99 -0.78 -9.36
CA GLY A 42 0.74 -0.61 -8.63
C GLY A 42 -0.07 -1.90 -8.56
N VAL A 43 -0.12 -2.65 -9.65
CA VAL A 43 -0.82 -3.93 -9.68
C VAL A 43 -0.15 -4.92 -8.74
N ASP A 44 1.17 -5.00 -8.80
CA ASP A 44 1.93 -5.89 -7.93
C ASP A 44 1.74 -5.52 -6.46
N LEU A 45 1.69 -4.22 -6.18
CA LEU A 45 1.47 -3.73 -4.83
C LEU A 45 0.11 -4.19 -4.29
N VAL A 46 -0.93 -4.05 -5.09
CA VAL A 46 -2.27 -4.47 -4.67
C VAL A 46 -2.29 -5.97 -4.35
N VAL A 47 -1.66 -6.78 -5.21
CA VAL A 47 -1.58 -8.22 -4.98
C VAL A 47 -0.84 -8.52 -3.68
N ALA A 48 0.27 -7.84 -3.43
CA ALA A 48 1.04 -8.05 -2.21
C ALA A 48 0.23 -7.66 -0.98
N LEU A 49 -0.51 -6.56 -1.05
CA LEU A 49 -1.35 -6.12 0.06
C LEU A 49 -2.45 -7.13 0.35
N GLU A 50 -3.10 -7.63 -0.69
CA GLU A 50 -4.17 -8.61 -0.51
C GLU A 50 -3.65 -9.89 0.14
N LYS A 51 -2.48 -10.34 -0.26
CA LYS A 51 -1.88 -11.55 0.32
C LYS A 51 -1.44 -11.34 1.75
N THR A 52 -0.80 -10.23 2.01
CA THR A 52 -0.24 -9.95 3.34
C THR A 52 -1.32 -9.75 4.39
N PHE A 53 -2.36 -9.00 4.03
CA PHE A 53 -3.42 -8.66 4.98
C PHE A 53 -4.66 -9.54 4.84
N LYS A 54 -4.65 -10.45 3.86
CA LYS A 54 -5.78 -11.34 3.59
C LYS A 54 -7.08 -10.56 3.45
N CYS A 55 -7.00 -9.47 2.71
CA CYS A 55 -8.14 -8.62 2.41
C CYS A 55 -8.33 -8.53 0.90
N ARG A 56 -9.42 -7.92 0.49
CA ARG A 56 -9.70 -7.75 -0.93
C ARG A 56 -9.72 -6.27 -1.26
N ILE A 57 -9.01 -5.93 -2.33
CA ILE A 57 -8.97 -4.56 -2.83
C ILE A 57 -9.50 -4.58 -4.25
N PRO A 58 -10.77 -4.20 -4.47
CA PRO A 58 -11.33 -4.16 -5.82
C PRO A 58 -10.55 -3.21 -6.71
N GLU A 59 -10.52 -3.53 -8.00
CA GLU A 59 -9.77 -2.73 -8.98
C GLU A 59 -10.15 -1.25 -8.93
N GLU A 60 -11.44 -0.96 -8.78
CA GLU A 60 -11.91 0.42 -8.72
C GLU A 60 -11.28 1.18 -7.56
N GLU A 61 -11.16 0.53 -6.41
CA GLU A 61 -10.56 1.14 -5.25
C GLU A 61 -9.05 1.25 -5.41
N ALA A 62 -8.44 0.24 -6.02
CA ALA A 62 -6.99 0.26 -6.26
C ALA A 62 -6.58 1.44 -7.14
N ARG A 63 -7.41 1.80 -8.10
CA ARG A 63 -7.13 2.92 -9.00
C ARG A 63 -7.11 4.26 -8.28
N GLY A 64 -7.78 4.36 -7.14
CA GLY A 64 -7.79 5.57 -6.34
C GLY A 64 -6.61 5.73 -5.42
N ILE A 65 -5.77 4.70 -5.31
CA ILE A 65 -4.61 4.74 -4.43
C ILE A 65 -3.50 5.52 -5.10
N ARG A 66 -3.12 6.66 -4.53
CA ARG A 66 -2.07 7.52 -5.06
C ARG A 66 -0.97 7.82 -4.07
N THR A 67 -1.29 7.78 -2.77
CA THR A 67 -0.34 8.10 -1.71
C THR A 67 -0.24 6.96 -0.72
N MET A 68 0.79 7.03 0.15
CA MET A 68 0.92 6.05 1.21
C MET A 68 -0.30 6.08 2.13
N ARG A 69 -0.84 7.28 2.39
CA ARG A 69 -2.07 7.40 3.19
C ARG A 69 -3.20 6.58 2.60
N ASP A 70 -3.37 6.66 1.29
CA ASP A 70 -4.43 5.92 0.61
C ASP A 70 -4.29 4.42 0.84
N ILE A 71 -3.06 3.91 0.80
CA ILE A 71 -2.79 2.50 1.07
C ILE A 71 -3.21 2.14 2.48
N TYR A 72 -2.77 2.92 3.46
CA TYR A 72 -3.08 2.65 4.86
C TYR A 72 -4.58 2.65 5.10
N GLU A 73 -5.28 3.63 4.55
CA GLU A 73 -6.73 3.75 4.72
C GLU A 73 -7.45 2.58 4.05
N ARG A 74 -7.04 2.20 2.87
CA ARG A 74 -7.68 1.12 2.13
C ARG A 74 -7.51 -0.22 2.83
N VAL A 75 -6.32 -0.50 3.31
CA VAL A 75 -6.06 -1.74 4.04
C VAL A 75 -6.85 -1.76 5.33
N SER A 76 -6.86 -0.66 6.06
CA SER A 76 -7.62 -0.55 7.30
C SER A 76 -9.10 -0.81 7.05
N HIS A 77 -9.65 -0.21 6.00
CA HIS A 77 -11.04 -0.40 5.62
C HIS A 77 -11.35 -1.85 5.28
N GLY A 78 -10.46 -2.49 4.51
CA GLY A 78 -10.63 -3.89 4.15
C GLY A 78 -10.63 -4.82 5.35
N LEU A 79 -9.76 -4.56 6.31
CA LEU A 79 -9.69 -5.38 7.52
C LEU A 79 -10.93 -5.20 8.39
N GLN A 80 -11.50 -4.02 8.42
CA GLN A 80 -12.72 -3.77 9.20
C GLN A 80 -13.91 -4.53 8.63
N LYS A 81 -13.92 -4.80 7.33
CA LYS A 81 -15.01 -5.52 6.68
C LYS A 81 -14.86 -7.04 6.78
N ALA A 82 -13.68 -7.49 7.05
CA ALA A 82 -13.41 -8.93 7.17
C ALA A 82 -13.91 -9.48 8.53
#